data_9746b822ff524d679c66f5159b09c8cb
#
_entry.id   9746b822ff524d679c66f5159b09c8cb
#
_cell.length_a   1.000
_cell.length_b   1.000
_cell.length_c   1.000
_cell.angle_alpha   90.00
_cell.angle_beta   90.00
_cell.angle_gamma   90.00
#
_symmetry.space_group_name_H-M   'P 1'
#
loop_
_entity.id
_entity.type
_entity.pdbx_description
1 polymer ?
#
loop_
_entity_poly.entity_id
_entity_poly.type
_entity_poly.pdbx_seq_one_letter_code
_entity_poly.pdbx_strand_id
1 'polypeptide(L)'
;MQADNFNTDKLTIDELFSRSKKYKGSKEFFRFFNFIARFNHYSRFNTMLVYLQDESVTFFGGANFWQKKFNRHVKEDARPYVILQPFSPVMLVYDVFQTEGKETPQEFLEKGLGTKPFEVSGKINPQILDDAIAISRSWGIKISFKPLSFFNAGYVTTIFKGHLEIALKEGMSYEQNLAVLIHELGHLFLGHTGHAVLRQPTKEGKDKEIKLMNRKLSRTGEELEAETISFLICKKIGLETRAAEYLAGYISSDKDLEEFSHELVIKIADKIEETFLKKWTTV
;
A
#
# COMPACT_ATOMS: atom_id res chain seq x y z
N MET A 1 34.05 32.30 15.74
CA MET A 1 32.98 31.29 15.81
C MET A 1 32.39 31.18 14.43
N GLN A 2 32.89 30.24 13.63
CA GLN A 2 32.35 29.94 12.31
C GLN A 2 31.13 29.07 12.52
N ALA A 3 29.98 29.52 12.00
CA ALA A 3 28.80 28.70 11.93
C ALA A 3 29.06 27.57 10.93
N ASP A 4 29.12 26.35 11.42
CA ASP A 4 29.14 25.16 10.58
C ASP A 4 27.88 25.17 9.73
N ASN A 5 28.08 25.37 8.44
CA ASN A 5 27.06 25.16 7.42
C ASN A 5 26.67 23.68 7.44
N PHE A 6 25.59 23.36 8.13
CA PHE A 6 24.86 22.11 7.93
C PHE A 6 24.33 22.11 6.51
N ASN A 7 25.11 21.60 5.59
CA ASN A 7 24.65 21.25 4.25
C ASN A 7 23.73 20.03 4.38
N THR A 8 22.51 20.27 4.83
CA THR A 8 21.43 19.30 4.65
C THR A 8 21.11 19.29 3.17
N ASP A 9 21.73 18.39 2.42
CA ASP A 9 21.24 17.97 1.11
C ASP A 9 19.78 17.51 1.30
N LYS A 10 18.87 18.47 1.22
CA LYS A 10 17.45 18.19 1.17
C LYS A 10 17.21 17.50 -0.16
N LEU A 11 17.23 16.16 -0.12
CA LEU A 11 16.75 15.39 -1.23
C LEU A 11 15.37 15.89 -1.59
N THR A 12 15.21 16.38 -2.80
CA THR A 12 13.90 16.76 -3.32
C THR A 12 13.02 15.51 -3.41
N ILE A 13 11.70 15.68 -3.37
CA ILE A 13 10.76 14.58 -3.59
C ILE A 13 11.07 13.86 -4.92
N ASP A 14 11.43 14.62 -5.95
CA ASP A 14 11.81 14.08 -7.26
C ASP A 14 13.07 13.22 -7.20
N GLU A 15 14.06 13.61 -6.40
CA GLU A 15 15.26 12.80 -6.16
C GLU A 15 14.95 11.52 -5.40
N LEU A 16 14.04 11.58 -4.41
CA LEU A 16 13.57 10.40 -3.70
C LEU A 16 12.83 9.43 -4.64
N PHE A 17 11.97 9.94 -5.50
CA PHE A 17 11.32 9.13 -6.53
C PHE A 17 12.30 8.58 -7.56
N SER A 18 13.28 9.37 -7.96
CA SER A 18 14.36 8.89 -8.83
C SER A 18 15.14 7.74 -8.20
N ARG A 19 15.40 7.81 -6.89
CA ARG A 19 16.02 6.72 -6.13
C ARG A 19 15.13 5.47 -6.08
N SER A 20 13.80 5.60 -6.08
CA SER A 20 12.92 4.43 -6.07
C SER A 20 13.08 3.56 -7.32
N LYS A 21 13.57 4.12 -8.43
CA LYS A 21 13.84 3.37 -9.67
C LYS A 21 14.91 2.28 -9.48
N LYS A 22 15.82 2.41 -8.51
CA LYS A 22 16.83 1.36 -8.22
C LYS A 22 16.20 0.07 -7.65
N TYR A 23 14.98 0.16 -7.07
CA TYR A 23 14.26 -1.00 -6.52
C TYR A 23 13.48 -1.79 -7.56
N LYS A 24 13.77 -1.60 -8.85
CA LYS A 24 13.17 -2.37 -9.93
C LYS A 24 13.67 -3.81 -10.04
N GLY A 25 14.80 -4.16 -9.40
CA GLY A 25 15.27 -5.54 -9.29
C GLY A 25 14.36 -6.38 -8.35
N SER A 26 14.14 -7.66 -8.66
CA SER A 26 13.14 -8.49 -7.99
C SER A 26 13.32 -8.56 -6.45
N LYS A 27 14.55 -8.73 -5.95
CA LYS A 27 14.81 -8.82 -4.50
C LYS A 27 14.60 -7.50 -3.79
N GLU A 28 15.08 -6.42 -4.37
CA GLU A 28 14.94 -5.05 -3.86
C GLU A 28 13.48 -4.62 -3.89
N PHE A 29 12.75 -4.96 -4.95
CA PHE A 29 11.32 -4.72 -5.07
C PHE A 29 10.54 -5.33 -3.90
N PHE A 30 10.72 -6.62 -3.62
CA PHE A 30 10.04 -7.27 -2.51
C PHE A 30 10.45 -6.71 -1.15
N ARG A 31 11.71 -6.39 -0.94
CA ARG A 31 12.20 -5.77 0.30
C ARG A 31 11.52 -4.42 0.53
N PHE A 32 11.44 -3.59 -0.50
CA PHE A 32 10.80 -2.28 -0.47
C PHE A 32 9.32 -2.36 -0.08
N PHE A 33 8.53 -3.18 -0.80
CA PHE A 33 7.10 -3.29 -0.52
C PHE A 33 6.80 -4.03 0.80
N ASN A 34 7.60 -5.00 1.19
CA ASN A 34 7.49 -5.61 2.51
C ASN A 34 7.77 -4.60 3.63
N PHE A 35 8.71 -3.68 3.44
CA PHE A 35 8.95 -2.61 4.40
C PHE A 35 7.72 -1.69 4.50
N ILE A 36 7.18 -1.21 3.36
CA ILE A 36 6.00 -0.34 3.35
C ILE A 36 4.80 -1.01 4.04
N ALA A 37 4.58 -2.29 3.80
CA ALA A 37 3.46 -3.03 4.37
C ALA A 37 3.52 -3.21 5.91
N ARG A 38 4.69 -3.00 6.53
CA ARG A 38 4.86 -3.14 8.00
C ARG A 38 4.19 -2.05 8.82
N PHE A 39 4.11 -0.84 8.29
CA PHE A 39 3.79 0.35 9.07
C PHE A 39 2.35 0.79 8.87
N ASN A 40 1.46 0.39 9.79
CA ASN A 40 0.03 0.73 9.73
C ASN A 40 -0.29 2.14 10.25
N HIS A 41 0.62 2.75 11.04
CA HIS A 41 0.40 4.07 11.67
C HIS A 41 0.85 5.26 10.80
N TYR A 42 1.54 5.00 9.70
CA TYR A 42 1.99 6.01 8.76
C TYR A 42 1.40 5.74 7.38
N SER A 43 1.23 6.79 6.58
CA SER A 43 0.86 6.61 5.17
C SER A 43 1.94 5.80 4.45
N ARG A 44 1.55 5.03 3.44
CA ARG A 44 2.50 4.27 2.61
C ARG A 44 3.56 5.18 1.99
N PHE A 45 3.15 6.40 1.59
CA PHE A 45 4.06 7.40 1.06
C PHE A 45 5.13 7.82 2.09
N ASN A 46 4.74 8.11 3.33
CA ASN A 46 5.69 8.47 4.39
C ASN A 46 6.61 7.29 4.74
N THR A 47 6.09 6.08 4.76
CA THR A 47 6.91 4.87 4.98
C THR A 47 7.92 4.68 3.84
N MET A 48 7.50 4.92 2.59
CA MET A 48 8.40 4.94 1.44
C MET A 48 9.50 6.00 1.62
N LEU A 49 9.15 7.23 2.03
CA LEU A 49 10.14 8.29 2.24
C LEU A 49 11.21 7.89 3.25
N VAL A 50 10.85 7.22 4.34
CA VAL A 50 11.81 6.72 5.33
C VAL A 50 12.75 5.69 4.70
N TYR A 51 12.19 4.70 4.00
CA TYR A 51 13.00 3.66 3.35
C TYR A 51 13.99 4.22 2.32
N LEU A 52 13.56 5.22 1.54
CA LEU A 52 14.42 5.86 0.54
C LEU A 52 15.54 6.71 1.15
N GLN A 53 15.36 7.20 2.39
CA GLN A 53 16.40 7.88 3.14
C GLN A 53 17.39 6.87 3.73
N ASP A 54 16.89 5.73 4.25
CA ASP A 54 17.74 4.67 4.81
C ASP A 54 17.02 3.31 4.75
N GLU A 55 17.56 2.40 3.94
CA GLU A 55 17.04 1.03 3.78
C GLU A 55 17.25 0.14 5.02
N SER A 56 18.11 0.54 5.95
CA SER A 56 18.44 -0.23 7.16
C SER A 56 17.44 0.00 8.30
N VAL A 57 16.54 0.96 8.17
CA VAL A 57 15.50 1.25 9.17
C VAL A 57 14.69 0.00 9.48
N THR A 58 14.50 -0.26 10.76
CA THR A 58 13.79 -1.44 11.24
C THR A 58 12.40 -1.12 11.76
N PHE A 59 12.28 -0.19 12.70
CA PHE A 59 11.03 0.25 13.27
C PHE A 59 11.13 1.71 13.70
N PHE A 60 10.33 2.59 13.11
CA PHE A 60 10.47 4.03 13.31
C PHE A 60 9.22 4.69 13.90
N GLY A 61 9.43 5.85 14.51
CA GLY A 61 8.36 6.67 15.08
C GLY A 61 8.85 8.05 15.49
N GLY A 62 7.93 8.98 15.71
CA GLY A 62 8.24 10.31 16.25
C GLY A 62 8.71 10.25 17.70
N ALA A 63 9.43 11.27 18.19
CA ALA A 63 9.94 11.30 19.57
C ALA A 63 8.83 11.09 20.62
N ASN A 64 7.68 11.75 20.44
CA ASN A 64 6.54 11.58 21.33
C ASN A 64 5.94 10.17 21.30
N PHE A 65 5.97 9.50 20.14
CA PHE A 65 5.53 8.11 20.01
C PHE A 65 6.44 7.18 20.82
N TRP A 66 7.76 7.34 20.69
CA TRP A 66 8.73 6.57 21.44
C TRP A 66 8.57 6.76 22.96
N GLN A 67 8.45 8.01 23.41
CA GLN A 67 8.31 8.32 24.82
C GLN A 67 7.00 7.82 25.42
N LYS A 68 5.86 8.15 24.78
CA LYS A 68 4.53 7.85 25.36
C LYS A 68 4.14 6.39 25.28
N LYS A 69 4.50 5.72 24.17
CA LYS A 69 4.06 4.33 23.91
C LYS A 69 5.03 3.28 24.44
N PHE A 70 6.33 3.59 24.42
CA PHE A 70 7.36 2.61 24.74
C PHE A 70 8.31 3.04 25.86
N ASN A 71 8.14 4.23 26.43
CA ASN A 71 9.02 4.81 27.43
C ASN A 71 10.50 4.80 26.98
N ARG A 72 10.71 5.15 25.69
CA ARG A 72 12.03 5.26 25.08
C ARG A 72 12.30 6.71 24.71
N HIS A 73 13.52 7.14 24.79
CA HIS A 73 13.98 8.48 24.46
C HIS A 73 14.87 8.44 23.23
N VAL A 74 14.75 9.46 22.38
CA VAL A 74 15.64 9.64 21.24
C VAL A 74 17.01 10.03 21.75
N LYS A 75 18.07 9.40 21.24
CA LYS A 75 19.46 9.70 21.59
C LYS A 75 19.85 11.11 21.14
N GLU A 76 20.76 11.77 21.84
CA GLU A 76 21.19 13.15 21.54
C GLU A 76 21.84 13.29 20.15
N ASP A 77 22.56 12.26 19.70
CA ASP A 77 23.26 12.20 18.41
C ASP A 77 22.40 11.64 17.27
N ALA A 78 21.13 11.35 17.53
CA ALA A 78 20.24 10.74 16.55
C ALA A 78 19.95 11.68 15.36
N ARG A 79 20.08 11.13 14.16
CA ARG A 79 19.75 11.84 12.91
C ARG A 79 18.35 11.45 12.46
N PRO A 80 17.38 12.39 12.49
CA PRO A 80 16.01 12.07 12.14
C PRO A 80 15.84 11.77 10.65
N TYR A 81 14.86 10.92 10.35
CA TYR A 81 14.26 10.82 9.02
C TYR A 81 13.13 11.83 8.91
N VAL A 82 12.92 12.35 7.70
CA VAL A 82 11.94 13.39 7.42
C VAL A 82 10.76 12.79 6.68
N ILE A 83 9.55 13.03 7.19
CA ILE A 83 8.29 12.65 6.55
C ILE A 83 7.35 13.84 6.45
N LEU A 84 6.33 13.74 5.61
CA LEU A 84 5.34 14.79 5.43
C LEU A 84 4.26 14.73 6.52
N GLN A 85 3.78 15.91 6.93
CA GLN A 85 2.70 16.03 7.90
C GLN A 85 1.60 16.94 7.36
N PRO A 86 0.30 16.57 7.51
CA PRO A 86 -0.80 17.49 7.21
C PRO A 86 -0.67 18.77 8.04
N PHE A 87 -0.84 19.92 7.39
CA PHE A 87 -0.82 21.25 8.01
C PHE A 87 0.53 21.68 8.65
N SER A 88 1.58 20.90 8.47
CA SER A 88 2.94 21.22 8.91
C SER A 88 3.91 20.77 7.80
N PRO A 89 5.03 21.48 7.58
CA PRO A 89 5.88 21.13 6.45
C PRO A 89 6.47 19.74 6.55
N VAL A 90 6.90 19.32 7.74
CA VAL A 90 7.55 18.02 7.96
C VAL A 90 7.37 17.53 9.38
N MET A 91 7.53 16.22 9.56
CA MET A 91 7.63 15.52 10.84
C MET A 91 8.96 14.76 10.89
N LEU A 92 9.61 14.79 12.04
CA LEU A 92 10.83 14.05 12.29
C LEU A 92 10.52 12.72 12.96
N VAL A 93 11.07 11.64 12.41
CA VAL A 93 10.95 10.28 12.95
C VAL A 93 12.32 9.64 13.12
N TYR A 94 12.40 8.66 14.01
CA TYR A 94 13.63 8.02 14.43
C TYR A 94 13.46 6.51 14.44
N ASP A 95 14.48 5.79 14.00
CA ASP A 95 14.53 4.32 14.12
C ASP A 95 14.73 3.91 15.59
N VAL A 96 14.31 2.69 15.92
CA VAL A 96 14.48 2.13 17.26
C VAL A 96 15.94 2.14 17.72
N PHE A 97 16.89 1.93 16.81
CA PHE A 97 18.32 1.98 17.12
C PHE A 97 18.85 3.37 17.47
N GLN A 98 18.08 4.39 17.11
CA GLN A 98 18.32 5.79 17.48
C GLN A 98 17.65 6.18 18.81
N THR A 99 17.09 5.20 19.52
CA THR A 99 16.44 5.42 20.81
C THR A 99 17.09 4.60 21.91
N GLU A 100 16.91 5.04 23.14
CA GLU A 100 17.33 4.36 24.35
C GLU A 100 16.15 4.19 25.31
N GLY A 101 16.19 3.14 26.13
CA GLY A 101 15.16 2.80 27.08
C GLY A 101 15.62 1.67 27.99
N LYS A 102 14.69 1.06 28.74
CA LYS A 102 14.98 -0.04 29.67
C LYS A 102 15.61 -1.26 28.98
N GLU A 103 15.26 -1.49 27.74
CA GLU A 103 15.71 -2.63 26.92
C GLU A 103 16.57 -2.12 25.78
N THR A 104 17.51 -2.93 25.31
CA THR A 104 18.25 -2.65 24.08
C THR A 104 17.28 -2.63 22.88
N PRO A 105 17.62 -1.97 21.77
CA PRO A 105 16.82 -2.03 20.55
C PRO A 105 16.53 -3.46 20.07
N GLN A 106 17.52 -4.36 20.17
CA GLN A 106 17.36 -5.78 19.82
C GLN A 106 16.33 -6.48 20.71
N GLU A 107 16.47 -6.39 22.03
CA GLU A 107 15.53 -6.98 22.99
C GLU A 107 14.11 -6.43 22.81
N PHE A 108 14.00 -5.12 22.52
CA PHE A 108 12.74 -4.48 22.23
C PHE A 108 12.07 -5.08 20.97
N LEU A 109 12.85 -5.25 19.89
CA LEU A 109 12.33 -5.83 18.64
C LEU A 109 11.93 -7.30 18.85
N GLU A 110 12.72 -8.10 19.55
CA GLU A 110 12.44 -9.51 19.85
C GLU A 110 11.15 -9.67 20.68
N LYS A 111 10.96 -8.84 21.69
CA LYS A 111 9.78 -8.87 22.55
C LYS A 111 8.55 -8.23 21.90
N GLY A 112 8.73 -7.10 21.22
CA GLY A 112 7.65 -6.29 20.69
C GLY A 112 7.09 -6.80 19.38
N LEU A 113 7.93 -7.40 18.54
CA LEU A 113 7.52 -7.93 17.24
C LEU A 113 7.26 -9.45 17.27
N GLY A 114 7.62 -10.13 18.37
CA GLY A 114 7.58 -11.58 18.48
C GLY A 114 8.58 -12.25 17.54
N THR A 115 8.69 -13.59 17.63
CA THR A 115 9.52 -14.39 16.70
C THR A 115 8.99 -14.38 15.26
N LYS A 116 7.75 -13.88 15.04
CA LYS A 116 7.09 -13.75 13.74
C LYS A 116 6.29 -12.45 13.68
N PRO A 117 6.93 -11.31 13.43
CA PRO A 117 6.28 -9.99 13.45
C PRO A 117 5.14 -9.84 12.40
N PHE A 118 4.94 -10.84 11.57
CA PHE A 118 4.04 -10.80 10.41
C PHE A 118 3.26 -12.10 10.16
N GLU A 119 3.19 -13.04 11.12
CA GLU A 119 2.16 -14.06 11.09
C GLU A 119 0.83 -13.39 11.42
N VAL A 120 0.17 -12.90 10.40
CA VAL A 120 -1.21 -12.50 10.49
C VAL A 120 -2.03 -13.73 10.16
N SER A 121 -2.83 -14.19 11.11
CA SER A 121 -3.80 -15.25 10.89
C SER A 121 -4.76 -14.81 9.79
N GLY A 122 -4.86 -15.57 8.70
CA GLY A 122 -5.63 -15.20 7.53
C GLY A 122 -7.16 -15.27 7.70
N LYS A 123 -7.69 -14.70 8.78
CA LYS A 123 -9.13 -14.59 9.01
C LYS A 123 -9.51 -13.12 9.09
N ILE A 124 -10.47 -12.75 8.26
CA ILE A 124 -11.10 -11.43 8.28
C ILE A 124 -12.53 -11.52 8.79
N ASN A 125 -13.05 -10.39 9.26
CA ASN A 125 -14.49 -10.26 9.46
C ASN A 125 -15.17 -10.28 8.07
N PRO A 126 -16.12 -11.21 7.81
CA PRO A 126 -16.84 -11.28 6.52
C PRO A 126 -17.50 -9.96 6.11
N GLN A 127 -17.90 -9.14 7.08
CA GLN A 127 -18.51 -7.83 6.85
C GLN A 127 -17.61 -6.89 6.03
N ILE A 128 -16.29 -7.09 6.03
CA ILE A 128 -15.34 -6.30 5.24
C ILE A 128 -15.64 -6.42 3.74
N LEU A 129 -15.87 -7.65 3.29
CA LEU A 129 -16.23 -7.90 1.88
C LEU A 129 -17.60 -7.30 1.53
N ASP A 130 -18.59 -7.48 2.41
CA ASP A 130 -19.94 -6.96 2.18
C ASP A 130 -19.93 -5.42 2.11
N ASP A 131 -19.21 -4.76 3.03
CA ASP A 131 -19.05 -3.30 3.04
C ASP A 131 -18.33 -2.84 1.75
N ALA A 132 -17.23 -3.49 1.34
CA ALA A 132 -16.49 -3.16 0.13
C ALA A 132 -17.36 -3.33 -1.14
N ILE A 133 -18.16 -4.39 -1.20
CA ILE A 133 -19.12 -4.63 -2.29
C ILE A 133 -20.20 -3.53 -2.31
N ALA A 134 -20.76 -3.19 -1.15
CA ALA A 134 -21.79 -2.15 -1.05
C ALA A 134 -21.27 -0.80 -1.53
N ILE A 135 -20.06 -0.42 -1.11
CA ILE A 135 -19.40 0.82 -1.54
C ILE A 135 -19.11 0.77 -3.04
N SER A 136 -18.58 -0.34 -3.56
CA SER A 136 -18.33 -0.49 -5.00
C SER A 136 -19.59 -0.27 -5.83
N ARG A 137 -20.70 -0.84 -5.38
CA ARG A 137 -22.01 -0.64 -6.03
C ARG A 137 -22.49 0.81 -5.96
N SER A 138 -22.27 1.50 -4.84
CA SER A 138 -22.61 2.92 -4.70
C SER A 138 -21.77 3.81 -5.64
N TRP A 139 -20.62 3.36 -6.07
CA TRP A 139 -19.77 4.03 -7.06
C TRP A 139 -20.12 3.66 -8.51
N GLY A 140 -21.22 2.93 -8.72
CA GLY A 140 -21.70 2.51 -10.03
C GLY A 140 -20.97 1.31 -10.63
N ILE A 141 -20.23 0.56 -9.80
CA ILE A 141 -19.58 -0.68 -10.22
C ILE A 141 -20.51 -1.84 -9.91
N LYS A 142 -20.93 -2.57 -10.94
CA LYS A 142 -21.71 -3.80 -10.77
C LYS A 142 -20.79 -4.90 -10.23
N ILE A 143 -21.13 -5.48 -9.08
CA ILE A 143 -20.44 -6.65 -8.53
C ILE A 143 -21.34 -7.86 -8.73
N SER A 144 -20.82 -8.87 -9.43
CA SER A 144 -21.50 -10.14 -9.71
C SER A 144 -20.63 -11.33 -9.30
N PHE A 145 -21.26 -12.41 -8.87
CA PHE A 145 -20.61 -13.71 -8.68
C PHE A 145 -20.94 -14.59 -9.89
N LYS A 146 -19.93 -15.27 -10.42
CA LYS A 146 -20.07 -16.09 -11.64
C LYS A 146 -19.30 -17.40 -11.53
N PRO A 147 -19.77 -18.47 -12.21
CA PRO A 147 -19.03 -19.72 -12.31
C PRO A 147 -17.83 -19.55 -13.26
N LEU A 148 -16.74 -18.96 -12.78
CA LEU A 148 -15.54 -18.74 -13.57
C LEU A 148 -14.66 -20.02 -13.64
N SER A 149 -13.83 -20.10 -14.67
CA SER A 149 -12.89 -21.22 -14.87
C SER A 149 -11.92 -21.40 -13.71
N PHE A 150 -11.25 -22.55 -13.64
CA PHE A 150 -10.29 -22.84 -12.58
C PHE A 150 -9.16 -21.80 -12.50
N PHE A 151 -8.76 -21.25 -13.64
CA PHE A 151 -7.64 -20.30 -13.75
C PHE A 151 -8.07 -18.82 -13.67
N ASN A 152 -9.35 -18.53 -13.44
CA ASN A 152 -9.87 -17.17 -13.39
C ASN A 152 -10.64 -16.94 -12.09
N ALA A 153 -10.08 -16.13 -11.20
CA ALA A 153 -10.69 -15.81 -9.91
C ALA A 153 -11.65 -14.59 -9.98
N GLY A 154 -11.42 -13.69 -10.93
CA GLY A 154 -12.24 -12.50 -11.17
C GLY A 154 -11.79 -11.78 -12.41
N TYR A 155 -12.53 -10.76 -12.78
CA TYR A 155 -12.15 -9.80 -13.83
C TYR A 155 -12.95 -8.52 -13.70
N VAL A 156 -12.35 -7.40 -14.14
CA VAL A 156 -13.03 -6.14 -14.34
C VAL A 156 -13.23 -5.88 -15.83
N THR A 157 -14.40 -5.40 -16.22
CA THR A 157 -14.73 -5.09 -17.62
C THR A 157 -15.67 -3.91 -17.73
N THR A 158 -15.63 -3.25 -18.89
CA THR A 158 -16.62 -2.26 -19.27
C THR A 158 -17.73 -2.96 -20.05
N ILE A 159 -18.95 -2.88 -19.54
CA ILE A 159 -20.15 -3.42 -20.18
C ILE A 159 -20.90 -2.32 -20.97
N PHE A 160 -22.05 -2.66 -21.50
CA PHE A 160 -22.85 -1.76 -22.35
C PHE A 160 -23.01 -0.34 -21.77
N LYS A 161 -22.83 0.70 -22.60
CA LYS A 161 -22.87 2.13 -22.25
C LYS A 161 -21.81 2.59 -21.23
N GLY A 162 -20.66 1.92 -21.16
CA GLY A 162 -19.56 2.34 -20.26
C GLY A 162 -19.78 1.98 -18.79
N HIS A 163 -20.80 1.16 -18.48
CA HIS A 163 -20.95 0.63 -17.11
C HIS A 163 -19.83 -0.36 -16.79
N LEU A 164 -19.36 -0.31 -15.56
CA LEU A 164 -18.31 -1.18 -15.06
C LEU A 164 -18.89 -2.40 -14.35
N GLU A 165 -18.32 -3.55 -14.60
CA GLU A 165 -18.61 -4.79 -13.89
C GLU A 165 -17.31 -5.41 -13.36
N ILE A 166 -17.31 -5.78 -12.08
CA ILE A 166 -16.34 -6.70 -11.50
C ILE A 166 -17.07 -8.01 -11.24
N ALA A 167 -16.57 -9.08 -11.86
CA ALA A 167 -17.03 -10.42 -11.62
C ALA A 167 -16.09 -11.15 -10.68
N LEU A 168 -16.63 -11.76 -9.64
CA LEU A 168 -15.91 -12.60 -8.67
C LEU A 168 -16.35 -14.07 -8.89
N LYS A 169 -15.46 -15.00 -8.61
CA LYS A 169 -15.73 -16.42 -8.76
C LYS A 169 -16.62 -16.93 -7.63
N GLU A 170 -17.66 -17.66 -7.98
CA GLU A 170 -18.52 -18.38 -7.02
C GLU A 170 -17.75 -19.46 -6.26
N GLY A 171 -18.14 -19.69 -4.99
CA GLY A 171 -17.58 -20.76 -4.15
C GLY A 171 -16.21 -20.45 -3.54
N MET A 172 -15.67 -19.25 -3.71
CA MET A 172 -14.45 -18.81 -3.03
C MET A 172 -14.75 -18.31 -1.60
N SER A 173 -13.76 -18.37 -0.71
CA SER A 173 -13.89 -17.82 0.64
C SER A 173 -14.05 -16.30 0.63
N TYR A 174 -14.46 -15.72 1.76
CA TYR A 174 -14.57 -14.25 1.92
C TYR A 174 -13.21 -13.58 1.71
N GLU A 175 -12.14 -14.17 2.26
CA GLU A 175 -10.77 -13.67 2.14
C GLU A 175 -10.30 -13.65 0.69
N GLN A 176 -10.54 -14.74 -0.03
CA GLN A 176 -10.19 -14.85 -1.45
C GLN A 176 -10.97 -13.84 -2.30
N ASN A 177 -12.29 -13.74 -2.09
CA ASN A 177 -13.12 -12.78 -2.82
C ASN A 177 -12.73 -11.34 -2.52
N LEU A 178 -12.34 -11.01 -1.28
CA LEU A 178 -11.86 -9.67 -0.94
C LEU A 178 -10.54 -9.35 -1.64
N ALA A 179 -9.58 -10.28 -1.61
CA ALA A 179 -8.29 -10.09 -2.29
C ALA A 179 -8.47 -9.88 -3.81
N VAL A 180 -9.35 -10.68 -4.44
CA VAL A 180 -9.69 -10.52 -5.86
C VAL A 180 -10.40 -9.20 -6.11
N LEU A 181 -11.36 -8.80 -5.28
CA LEU A 181 -12.03 -7.50 -5.43
C LEU A 181 -11.04 -6.34 -5.37
N ILE A 182 -10.09 -6.37 -4.43
CA ILE A 182 -9.04 -5.35 -4.30
C ILE A 182 -8.14 -5.35 -5.54
N HIS A 183 -7.76 -6.51 -6.06
CA HIS A 183 -6.97 -6.66 -7.28
C HIS A 183 -7.68 -6.01 -8.48
N GLU A 184 -8.97 -6.31 -8.69
CA GLU A 184 -9.76 -5.76 -9.79
C GLU A 184 -10.01 -4.26 -9.64
N LEU A 185 -10.19 -3.76 -8.42
CA LEU A 185 -10.20 -2.32 -8.13
C LEU A 185 -8.83 -1.69 -8.46
N GLY A 186 -7.74 -2.41 -8.21
CA GLY A 186 -6.40 -2.02 -8.63
C GLY A 186 -6.33 -1.76 -10.13
N HIS A 187 -6.71 -2.73 -10.96
CA HIS A 187 -6.75 -2.56 -12.42
C HIS A 187 -7.59 -1.36 -12.83
N LEU A 188 -8.77 -1.19 -12.21
CA LEU A 188 -9.68 -0.11 -12.53
C LEU A 188 -9.08 1.27 -12.23
N PHE A 189 -8.57 1.47 -11.01
CA PHE A 189 -8.04 2.77 -10.57
C PHE A 189 -6.67 3.10 -11.15
N LEU A 190 -5.89 2.08 -11.55
CA LEU A 190 -4.62 2.25 -12.28
C LEU A 190 -4.82 2.57 -13.76
N GLY A 191 -6.06 2.46 -14.27
CA GLY A 191 -6.39 2.78 -15.66
C GLY A 191 -6.07 1.67 -16.66
N HIS A 192 -5.98 0.42 -16.22
CA HIS A 192 -5.72 -0.74 -17.08
C HIS A 192 -6.95 -1.16 -17.91
N THR A 193 -8.14 -0.72 -17.52
CA THR A 193 -9.41 -1.06 -18.18
C THR A 193 -9.81 -0.12 -19.34
N GLY A 194 -8.93 0.81 -19.69
CA GLY A 194 -9.22 1.84 -20.67
C GLY A 194 -10.06 2.99 -20.12
N HIS A 195 -10.80 3.66 -21.00
CA HIS A 195 -11.65 4.78 -20.59
C HIS A 195 -12.84 4.31 -19.76
N ALA A 196 -12.84 4.68 -18.50
CA ALA A 196 -13.91 4.36 -17.56
C ALA A 196 -14.33 5.61 -16.76
N VAL A 197 -15.61 5.65 -16.37
CA VAL A 197 -16.19 6.73 -15.56
C VAL A 197 -16.89 6.10 -14.36
N LEU A 198 -16.52 6.56 -13.17
CA LEU A 198 -17.17 6.21 -11.92
C LEU A 198 -18.15 7.29 -11.51
N ARG A 199 -19.14 6.91 -10.72
CA ARG A 199 -20.11 7.81 -10.09
C ARG A 199 -19.87 7.82 -8.60
N GLN A 200 -19.21 8.88 -8.11
CA GLN A 200 -19.01 9.03 -6.67
C GLN A 200 -20.27 9.63 -6.03
N PRO A 201 -20.88 8.93 -5.05
CA PRO A 201 -21.99 9.51 -4.31
C PRO A 201 -21.52 10.72 -3.50
N THR A 202 -22.30 11.80 -3.51
CA THR A 202 -22.02 12.99 -2.71
C THR A 202 -23.06 13.15 -1.60
N LYS A 203 -22.70 13.88 -0.54
CA LYS A 203 -23.61 14.19 0.57
C LYS A 203 -24.84 14.99 0.13
N GLU A 204 -24.74 15.67 -1.00
CA GLU A 204 -25.79 16.53 -1.58
C GLU A 204 -26.77 15.75 -2.49
N GLY A 205 -26.59 14.43 -2.61
CA GLY A 205 -27.46 13.56 -3.42
C GLY A 205 -27.27 13.69 -4.94
N LYS A 206 -26.24 14.40 -5.40
CA LYS A 206 -25.85 14.46 -6.82
C LYS A 206 -24.55 13.67 -6.98
N ASP A 207 -24.58 12.61 -7.78
CA ASP A 207 -23.38 11.85 -8.07
C ASP A 207 -22.37 12.70 -8.85
N LYS A 208 -21.10 12.63 -8.42
CA LYS A 208 -19.99 13.24 -9.14
C LYS A 208 -19.35 12.22 -10.07
N GLU A 209 -19.29 12.55 -11.36
CA GLU A 209 -18.55 11.74 -12.31
C GLU A 209 -17.04 11.91 -12.13
N ILE A 210 -16.34 10.78 -12.02
CA ILE A 210 -14.89 10.70 -11.96
C ILE A 210 -14.41 9.95 -13.19
N LYS A 211 -13.73 10.65 -14.09
CA LYS A 211 -13.02 10.02 -15.21
C LYS A 211 -11.75 9.37 -14.67
N LEU A 212 -11.62 8.07 -14.91
CA LEU A 212 -10.41 7.33 -14.57
C LEU A 212 -9.32 7.58 -15.61
N MET A 213 -8.08 7.44 -15.20
CA MET A 213 -6.96 7.47 -16.11
C MET A 213 -7.04 6.29 -17.08
N ASN A 214 -6.37 6.41 -18.22
CA ASN A 214 -6.20 5.33 -19.19
C ASN A 214 -4.71 5.19 -19.47
N ARG A 215 -4.16 4.04 -19.10
CA ARG A 215 -2.76 3.69 -19.28
C ARG A 215 -2.67 2.46 -20.16
N LYS A 216 -1.61 2.42 -20.95
CA LYS A 216 -1.28 1.26 -21.78
C LYS A 216 0.05 0.71 -21.27
N LEU A 217 0.00 -0.43 -20.66
CA LEU A 217 1.13 -1.19 -20.17
C LEU A 217 1.14 -2.55 -20.86
N SER A 218 2.24 -3.27 -20.74
CA SER A 218 2.23 -4.71 -21.01
C SER A 218 1.28 -5.41 -20.04
N ARG A 219 0.71 -6.54 -20.43
CA ARG A 219 -0.14 -7.34 -19.53
C ARG A 219 0.59 -7.70 -18.25
N THR A 220 1.86 -8.03 -18.33
CA THR A 220 2.72 -8.30 -17.17
C THR A 220 2.81 -7.08 -16.24
N GLY A 221 3.01 -5.88 -16.78
CA GLY A 221 3.04 -4.64 -16.00
C GLY A 221 1.71 -4.34 -15.31
N GLU A 222 0.57 -4.53 -16.00
CA GLU A 222 -0.77 -4.35 -15.45
C GLU A 222 -1.03 -5.30 -14.27
N GLU A 223 -0.73 -6.59 -14.44
CA GLU A 223 -0.89 -7.60 -13.39
C GLU A 223 0.03 -7.33 -12.20
N LEU A 224 1.28 -6.95 -12.46
CA LEU A 224 2.25 -6.65 -11.42
C LEU A 224 1.80 -5.47 -10.52
N GLU A 225 1.30 -4.40 -11.12
CA GLU A 225 0.80 -3.25 -10.39
C GLU A 225 -0.47 -3.59 -9.58
N ALA A 226 -1.44 -4.28 -10.19
CA ALA A 226 -2.69 -4.66 -9.51
C ALA A 226 -2.45 -5.64 -8.36
N GLU A 227 -1.59 -6.64 -8.56
CA GLU A 227 -1.24 -7.61 -7.53
C GLU A 227 -0.48 -6.95 -6.38
N THR A 228 0.39 -5.96 -6.67
CA THR A 228 1.08 -5.20 -5.62
C THR A 228 0.09 -4.42 -4.77
N ILE A 229 -0.95 -3.81 -5.34
CA ILE A 229 -2.01 -3.14 -4.58
C ILE A 229 -2.74 -4.14 -3.69
N SER A 230 -3.14 -5.28 -4.23
CA SER A 230 -3.79 -6.35 -3.48
C SER A 230 -2.93 -6.80 -2.31
N PHE A 231 -1.64 -7.04 -2.53
CA PHE A 231 -0.68 -7.39 -1.49
C PHE A 231 -0.61 -6.36 -0.36
N LEU A 232 -0.42 -5.07 -0.70
CA LEU A 232 -0.28 -4.00 0.29
C LEU A 232 -1.51 -3.87 1.18
N ILE A 233 -2.70 -3.92 0.60
CA ILE A 233 -3.96 -3.77 1.31
C ILE A 233 -4.27 -5.02 2.13
N CYS A 234 -4.17 -6.21 1.53
CA CYS A 234 -4.44 -7.48 2.20
C CYS A 234 -3.52 -7.67 3.41
N LYS A 235 -2.23 -7.36 3.27
CA LYS A 235 -1.27 -7.44 4.38
C LYS A 235 -1.67 -6.52 5.55
N LYS A 236 -2.15 -5.32 5.27
CA LYS A 236 -2.58 -4.36 6.28
C LYS A 236 -3.81 -4.82 7.07
N ILE A 237 -4.76 -5.49 6.42
CA ILE A 237 -5.97 -6.01 7.07
C ILE A 237 -5.79 -7.43 7.61
N GLY A 238 -4.57 -7.94 7.59
CA GLY A 238 -4.25 -9.23 8.19
C GLY A 238 -4.49 -10.44 7.30
N LEU A 239 -4.58 -10.26 6.00
CA LEU A 239 -4.64 -11.35 5.05
C LEU A 239 -3.24 -11.71 4.54
N GLU A 240 -2.91 -13.00 4.58
CA GLU A 240 -1.77 -13.54 3.84
C GLU A 240 -2.24 -13.90 2.43
N THR A 241 -1.72 -13.18 1.46
CA THR A 241 -1.87 -13.53 0.05
C THR A 241 -0.57 -14.19 -0.43
N ARG A 242 -0.67 -15.11 -1.39
CA ARG A 242 0.52 -15.64 -2.09
C ARG A 242 1.09 -14.65 -3.11
N ALA A 243 0.78 -13.37 -2.95
CA ALA A 243 1.21 -12.31 -3.83
C ALA A 243 2.73 -12.29 -4.04
N ALA A 244 3.53 -12.52 -3.00
CA ALA A 244 4.99 -12.55 -3.12
C ALA A 244 5.48 -13.65 -4.07
N GLU A 245 4.89 -14.86 -4.01
CA GLU A 245 5.21 -15.97 -4.91
C GLU A 245 4.69 -15.69 -6.33
N TYR A 246 3.52 -15.09 -6.43
CA TYR A 246 2.87 -14.73 -7.68
C TYR A 246 3.63 -13.63 -8.40
N LEU A 247 4.01 -12.57 -7.69
CA LEU A 247 4.85 -11.48 -8.20
C LEU A 247 6.22 -11.99 -8.68
N ALA A 248 6.83 -12.95 -7.97
CA ALA A 248 8.07 -13.58 -8.42
C ALA A 248 7.90 -14.33 -9.75
N GLY A 249 6.72 -14.84 -10.06
CA GLY A 249 6.40 -15.48 -11.34
C GLY A 249 6.26 -14.50 -12.52
N TYR A 250 5.86 -13.25 -12.24
CA TYR A 250 5.75 -12.22 -13.28
C TYR A 250 7.08 -11.50 -13.57
N ILE A 251 7.95 -11.40 -12.58
CA ILE A 251 9.24 -10.71 -12.72
C ILE A 251 10.27 -11.73 -13.21
N SER A 252 10.36 -11.90 -14.52
CA SER A 252 11.38 -12.74 -15.14
C SER A 252 12.64 -11.94 -15.51
N SER A 253 12.52 -10.62 -15.63
CA SER A 253 13.64 -9.72 -15.96
C SER A 253 13.39 -8.31 -15.42
N ASP A 254 14.45 -7.49 -15.36
CA ASP A 254 14.35 -6.08 -14.96
C ASP A 254 13.43 -5.27 -15.89
N LYS A 255 13.27 -5.72 -17.16
CA LYS A 255 12.36 -5.09 -18.13
C LYS A 255 10.91 -5.14 -17.69
N ASP A 256 10.49 -6.19 -16.99
CA ASP A 256 9.11 -6.34 -16.51
C ASP A 256 8.75 -5.27 -15.48
N LEU A 257 9.76 -4.63 -14.86
CA LEU A 257 9.59 -3.55 -13.89
C LEU A 257 9.77 -2.14 -14.51
N GLU A 258 10.16 -2.01 -15.78
CA GLU A 258 10.40 -0.70 -16.40
C GLU A 258 9.13 0.16 -16.45
N GLU A 259 7.98 -0.47 -16.67
CA GLU A 259 6.67 0.20 -16.76
C GLU A 259 6.01 0.40 -15.38
N PHE A 260 6.52 -0.25 -14.32
CA PHE A 260 5.93 -0.22 -12.99
C PHE A 260 6.08 1.16 -12.32
N SER A 261 4.95 1.73 -11.88
CA SER A 261 4.92 3.02 -11.20
C SER A 261 4.75 2.87 -9.68
N HIS A 262 5.86 2.90 -8.93
CA HIS A 262 5.85 2.82 -7.47
C HIS A 262 4.94 3.87 -6.82
N GLU A 263 5.06 5.13 -7.27
CA GLU A 263 4.25 6.24 -6.75
C GLU A 263 2.77 6.01 -6.97
N LEU A 264 2.40 5.63 -8.19
CA LEU A 264 1.00 5.47 -8.56
C LEU A 264 0.39 4.27 -7.81
N VAL A 265 1.10 3.16 -7.69
CA VAL A 265 0.66 1.97 -6.95
C VAL A 265 0.39 2.31 -5.49
N ILE A 266 1.30 3.03 -4.81
CA ILE A 266 1.12 3.46 -3.43
C ILE A 266 -0.10 4.39 -3.31
N LYS A 267 -0.19 5.40 -4.17
CA LYS A 267 -1.29 6.36 -4.17
C LYS A 267 -2.65 5.71 -4.40
N ILE A 268 -2.72 4.75 -5.32
CA ILE A 268 -3.96 4.03 -5.62
C ILE A 268 -4.30 3.05 -4.51
N ALA A 269 -3.32 2.37 -3.90
CA ALA A 269 -3.56 1.52 -2.75
C ALA A 269 -4.19 2.31 -1.58
N ASP A 270 -3.63 3.49 -1.25
CA ASP A 270 -4.19 4.37 -0.22
C ASP A 270 -5.62 4.83 -0.59
N LYS A 271 -5.85 5.21 -1.85
CA LYS A 271 -7.17 5.62 -2.32
C LYS A 271 -8.22 4.50 -2.21
N ILE A 272 -7.88 3.27 -2.60
CA ILE A 272 -8.77 2.12 -2.49
C ILE A 272 -9.09 1.86 -1.01
N GLU A 273 -8.09 1.86 -0.16
CA GLU A 273 -8.25 1.66 1.27
C GLU A 273 -9.16 2.73 1.89
N GLU A 274 -8.89 4.00 1.66
CA GLU A 274 -9.70 5.11 2.18
C GLU A 274 -11.14 5.09 1.67
N THR A 275 -11.35 4.63 0.44
CA THR A 275 -12.68 4.64 -0.19
C THR A 275 -13.50 3.42 0.20
N PHE A 276 -12.92 2.22 0.15
CA PHE A 276 -13.66 0.96 0.23
C PHE A 276 -13.49 0.23 1.56
N LEU A 277 -12.42 0.52 2.30
CA LEU A 277 -12.03 -0.21 3.51
C LEU A 277 -11.80 0.68 4.73
N LYS A 278 -12.06 1.98 4.66
CA LYS A 278 -11.75 2.96 5.72
C LYS A 278 -12.21 2.52 7.11
N LYS A 279 -13.41 1.96 7.24
CA LYS A 279 -13.96 1.48 8.51
C LYS A 279 -13.12 0.38 9.17
N TRP A 280 -12.34 -0.36 8.37
CA TRP A 280 -11.62 -1.57 8.76
C TRP A 280 -10.11 -1.37 8.85
N THR A 281 -9.60 -0.28 8.33
CA THR A 281 -8.16 0.03 8.28
C THR A 281 -7.77 1.20 9.17
N THR A 282 -8.76 1.91 9.75
CA THR A 282 -8.50 2.97 10.73
C THR A 282 -8.28 2.32 12.10
N VAL A 283 -7.04 2.37 12.59
CA VAL A 283 -6.63 1.94 13.95
C VAL A 283 -6.49 3.16 14.83
#